data_1e28ddc511f30ac96c5fc34a07312caf
#
_entry.id   1e28ddc511f30ac96c5fc34a07312caf
#
_cell.length_a   1.000
_cell.length_b   1.000
_cell.length_c   1.000
_cell.angle_alpha   90.00
_cell.angle_beta   90.00
_cell.angle_gamma   90.00
#
_symmetry.space_group_name_H-M   'P 1'
#
loop_
_entity.id
_entity.type
_entity.pdbx_description
1 polymer ?
#
loop_
_entity_poly.entity_id
_entity_poly.type
_entity_poly.pdbx_seq_one_letter_code
_entity_poly.pdbx_strand_id
1 'polypeptide(L)'
;RGGQSASIVKDVIVCDSRGAIQSLRKDLSPEKIELVNCTNETGRQGMLHEVLKGADVFIGVSKAGLLAADDVRVMARDPIILAMANPEPEIMPDEAMKGGAAIVGTGRSDFPNQVNNVLVFPGIFRGALDAEATAINDAMKMAAAVALADAVSNPSVDEILPAPLDRSVAPKVAEAVRIAAK
;
A
#
# COMPACT_ATOMS: atom_id res chain seq x y z
N ARG A 1 -19.37 -11.25 -21.74
CA ARG A 1 -19.54 -9.84 -21.28
C ARG A 1 -18.83 -9.79 -19.93
N GLY A 2 -17.54 -9.41 -19.93
CA GLY A 2 -16.76 -9.18 -18.71
C GLY A 2 -17.25 -7.92 -18.04
N GLY A 3 -17.83 -8.04 -16.84
CA GLY A 3 -18.12 -6.93 -15.99
C GLY A 3 -16.78 -6.31 -15.55
N GLN A 4 -16.49 -5.10 -16.00
CA GLN A 4 -15.46 -4.28 -15.39
C GLN A 4 -15.91 -4.03 -13.95
N SER A 5 -15.20 -4.61 -12.98
CA SER A 5 -15.31 -4.19 -11.60
C SER A 5 -14.92 -2.72 -11.57
N ALA A 6 -15.87 -1.84 -11.31
CA ALA A 6 -15.57 -0.43 -11.12
C ALA A 6 -14.52 -0.32 -10.01
N SER A 7 -13.37 0.29 -10.30
CA SER A 7 -12.35 0.51 -9.30
C SER A 7 -12.95 1.31 -8.15
N ILE A 8 -12.81 0.81 -6.93
CA ILE A 8 -13.23 1.52 -5.71
C ILE A 8 -12.35 2.76 -5.49
N VAL A 9 -11.11 2.70 -5.97
CA VAL A 9 -10.15 3.81 -5.90
C VAL A 9 -10.53 4.85 -6.96
N LYS A 10 -10.84 6.08 -6.51
CA LYS A 10 -11.20 7.20 -7.38
C LYS A 10 -9.99 7.91 -7.97
N ASP A 11 -8.98 8.13 -7.15
CA ASP A 11 -7.74 8.81 -7.56
C ASP A 11 -6.58 8.35 -6.66
N VAL A 12 -5.38 8.37 -7.19
CA VAL A 12 -4.14 8.13 -6.46
C VAL A 12 -3.25 9.36 -6.64
N ILE A 13 -2.81 9.98 -5.55
CA ILE A 13 -1.94 11.14 -5.61
C ILE A 13 -0.57 10.77 -5.06
N VAL A 14 0.41 10.75 -5.94
CA VAL A 14 1.80 10.47 -5.56
C VAL A 14 2.49 11.77 -5.17
N CYS A 15 3.22 11.75 -4.05
CA CYS A 15 4.01 12.86 -3.57
C CYS A 15 5.49 12.50 -3.45
N ASP A 16 6.35 13.45 -3.72
CA ASP A 16 7.76 13.40 -3.36
C ASP A 16 8.14 14.55 -2.41
N SER A 17 9.43 14.76 -2.15
CA SER A 17 9.92 15.83 -1.27
C SER A 17 9.54 17.26 -1.70
N ARG A 18 9.04 17.43 -2.93
CA ARG A 18 8.60 18.72 -3.50
C ARG A 18 7.07 18.79 -3.63
N GLY A 19 6.33 17.86 -3.05
CA GLY A 19 4.88 17.80 -3.06
C GLY A 19 4.30 16.88 -4.13
N ALA A 20 3.04 17.13 -4.51
CA ALA A 20 2.30 16.31 -5.46
C ALA A 20 3.00 16.22 -6.83
N ILE A 21 3.07 15.00 -7.36
CA ILE A 21 3.52 14.77 -8.74
C ILE A 21 2.33 15.10 -9.66
N GLN A 22 2.52 16.05 -10.57
CA GLN A 22 1.49 16.53 -11.48
C GLN A 22 2.11 17.17 -12.74
N SER A 23 1.31 17.34 -13.80
CA SER A 23 1.78 17.68 -15.15
C SER A 23 2.46 19.04 -15.30
N LEU A 24 2.21 19.99 -14.40
CA LEU A 24 2.84 21.33 -14.45
C LEU A 24 4.25 21.35 -13.87
N ARG A 25 4.69 20.27 -13.21
CA ARG A 25 6.06 20.17 -12.67
C ARG A 25 7.07 19.93 -13.80
N LYS A 26 8.15 20.71 -13.79
CA LYS A 26 9.23 20.66 -14.81
C LYS A 26 10.46 19.87 -14.32
N ASP A 27 10.45 19.41 -13.10
CA ASP A 27 11.57 18.76 -12.40
C ASP A 27 11.37 17.23 -12.25
N LEU A 28 10.45 16.66 -13.02
CA LEU A 28 10.13 15.24 -12.94
C LEU A 28 11.14 14.39 -13.73
N SER A 29 11.56 13.26 -13.14
CA SER A 29 12.29 12.21 -13.85
C SER A 29 11.35 11.47 -14.84
N PRO A 30 11.90 10.71 -15.81
CA PRO A 30 11.09 9.92 -16.74
C PRO A 30 10.06 9.02 -16.04
N GLU A 31 10.46 8.35 -14.97
CA GLU A 31 9.58 7.45 -14.19
C GLU A 31 8.44 8.22 -13.52
N LYS A 32 8.73 9.45 -13.03
CA LYS A 32 7.69 10.31 -12.44
C LYS A 32 6.75 10.88 -13.50
N ILE A 33 7.22 11.08 -14.73
CA ILE A 33 6.36 11.47 -15.84
C ILE A 33 5.37 10.36 -16.17
N GLU A 34 5.76 9.10 -16.10
CA GLU A 34 4.85 7.97 -16.28
C GLU A 34 3.74 7.98 -15.22
N LEU A 35 4.08 8.31 -13.97
CA LEU A 35 3.08 8.43 -12.89
C LEU A 35 2.04 9.53 -13.17
N VAL A 36 2.43 10.64 -13.79
CA VAL A 36 1.49 11.72 -14.16
C VAL A 36 0.40 11.21 -15.09
N ASN A 37 0.69 10.23 -15.94
CA ASN A 37 -0.27 9.70 -16.90
C ASN A 37 -1.35 8.77 -16.29
N CYS A 38 -1.15 8.30 -15.06
CA CYS A 38 -2.04 7.32 -14.42
C CYS A 38 -2.41 7.68 -12.98
N THR A 39 -2.01 8.85 -12.49
CA THR A 39 -2.31 9.31 -11.13
C THR A 39 -2.68 10.80 -11.13
N ASN A 40 -3.26 11.26 -10.01
CA ASN A 40 -3.62 12.67 -9.79
C ASN A 40 -4.52 13.26 -10.90
N GLU A 41 -5.57 12.51 -11.28
CA GLU A 41 -6.54 12.95 -12.29
C GLU A 41 -7.24 14.27 -11.88
N THR A 42 -7.40 14.49 -10.57
CA THR A 42 -7.98 15.71 -10.01
C THR A 42 -7.06 16.92 -10.08
N GLY A 43 -5.79 16.75 -10.46
CA GLY A 43 -4.81 17.83 -10.59
C GLY A 43 -4.45 18.49 -9.27
N ARG A 44 -4.49 17.76 -8.15
CA ARG A 44 -4.08 18.29 -6.83
C ARG A 44 -2.64 18.76 -6.85
N GLN A 45 -2.41 19.88 -6.18
CA GLN A 45 -1.11 20.52 -6.04
C GLN A 45 -0.80 20.74 -4.55
N GLY A 46 0.45 21.10 -4.26
CA GLY A 46 0.88 21.43 -2.90
C GLY A 46 1.73 20.36 -2.26
N MET A 47 2.10 20.60 -1.01
CA MET A 47 2.89 19.69 -0.20
C MET A 47 2.02 18.56 0.37
N LEU A 48 2.65 17.52 0.91
CA LEU A 48 1.96 16.33 1.41
C LEU A 48 0.79 16.65 2.35
N HIS A 49 0.97 17.53 3.33
CA HIS A 49 -0.07 17.91 4.29
C HIS A 49 -1.29 18.59 3.63
N GLU A 50 -1.10 19.29 2.50
CA GLU A 50 -2.20 19.89 1.74
C GLU A 50 -2.94 18.82 0.92
N VAL A 51 -2.19 17.86 0.38
CA VAL A 51 -2.73 16.74 -0.42
C VAL A 51 -3.52 15.76 0.44
N LEU A 52 -3.13 15.59 1.70
CA LEU A 52 -3.82 14.68 2.64
C LEU A 52 -5.26 15.10 2.96
N LYS A 53 -5.61 16.37 2.75
CA LYS A 53 -6.96 16.86 3.05
C LYS A 53 -8.03 16.08 2.31
N GLY A 54 -8.86 15.34 3.08
CA GLY A 54 -9.93 14.50 2.55
C GLY A 54 -9.47 13.21 1.84
N ALA A 55 -8.21 12.81 2.01
CA ALA A 55 -7.72 11.51 1.54
C ALA A 55 -8.21 10.38 2.46
N ASP A 56 -8.62 9.26 1.89
CA ASP A 56 -9.10 8.10 2.64
C ASP A 56 -7.94 7.23 3.14
N VAL A 57 -6.85 7.18 2.39
CA VAL A 57 -5.71 6.29 2.67
C VAL A 57 -4.39 7.05 2.48
N PHE A 58 -3.48 6.90 3.43
CA PHE A 58 -2.07 7.26 3.28
C PHE A 58 -1.21 6.00 3.17
N ILE A 59 -0.32 5.97 2.18
CA ILE A 59 0.69 4.92 2.01
C ILE A 59 2.07 5.58 2.01
N GLY A 60 2.84 5.35 3.07
CA GLY A 60 4.19 5.88 3.25
C GLY A 60 5.26 4.85 2.93
N VAL A 61 6.22 5.25 2.09
CA VAL A 61 7.44 4.49 1.73
C VAL A 61 8.64 5.43 1.71
N SER A 62 8.70 6.38 2.63
CA SER A 62 9.61 7.52 2.58
C SER A 62 10.55 7.55 3.79
N LYS A 63 10.30 8.41 4.76
CA LYS A 63 11.19 8.65 5.91
C LYS A 63 10.40 8.80 7.20
N ALA A 64 11.06 8.48 8.31
CA ALA A 64 10.53 8.63 9.66
C ALA A 64 10.00 10.04 9.94
N GLY A 65 8.92 10.11 10.72
CA GLY A 65 8.41 11.37 11.26
C GLY A 65 7.91 12.36 10.22
N LEU A 66 7.41 11.88 9.09
CA LEU A 66 6.90 12.72 7.99
C LEU A 66 5.51 13.30 8.30
N LEU A 67 4.70 12.59 9.10
CA LEU A 67 3.35 12.97 9.48
C LEU A 67 3.23 13.23 10.99
N ALA A 68 2.29 14.09 11.36
CA ALA A 68 1.82 14.31 12.71
C ALA A 68 0.32 13.99 12.83
N ALA A 69 -0.22 13.94 14.06
CA ALA A 69 -1.65 13.73 14.29
C ALA A 69 -2.54 14.75 13.56
N ASP A 70 -2.07 15.98 13.42
CA ASP A 70 -2.82 17.04 12.73
C ASP A 70 -2.96 16.76 11.22
N ASP A 71 -1.99 16.09 10.60
CA ASP A 71 -2.07 15.67 9.21
C ASP A 71 -3.13 14.58 9.00
N VAL A 72 -3.29 13.70 10.00
CA VAL A 72 -4.34 12.67 9.98
C VAL A 72 -5.72 13.27 10.19
N ARG A 73 -5.86 14.29 11.05
CA ARG A 73 -7.16 14.95 11.33
C ARG A 73 -7.79 15.62 10.12
N VAL A 74 -7.00 16.02 9.14
CA VAL A 74 -7.52 16.66 7.92
C VAL A 74 -7.89 15.66 6.82
N MET A 75 -7.59 14.39 7.01
CA MET A 75 -7.99 13.31 6.10
C MET A 75 -9.50 13.07 6.13
N ALA A 76 -9.98 12.15 5.33
CA ALA A 76 -11.38 11.73 5.36
C ALA A 76 -11.74 11.07 6.70
N ARG A 77 -13.02 10.80 6.89
CA ARG A 77 -13.49 10.07 8.06
C ARG A 77 -12.93 8.63 8.07
N ASP A 78 -12.50 8.17 9.24
CA ASP A 78 -11.98 6.83 9.46
C ASP A 78 -10.81 6.44 8.52
N PRO A 79 -9.73 7.28 8.41
CA PRO A 79 -8.68 7.08 7.44
C PRO A 79 -7.80 5.87 7.77
N ILE A 80 -7.20 5.29 6.73
CA ILE A 80 -6.23 4.20 6.83
C ILE A 80 -4.82 4.76 6.65
N ILE A 81 -3.92 4.42 7.57
CA ILE A 81 -2.52 4.85 7.55
C ILE A 81 -1.62 3.62 7.41
N LEU A 82 -0.93 3.48 6.29
CA LEU A 82 0.10 2.47 6.06
C LEU A 82 1.47 3.16 6.02
N ALA A 83 2.11 3.27 7.18
CA ALA A 83 3.39 3.97 7.36
C ALA A 83 4.54 2.95 7.38
N MET A 84 5.18 2.73 6.24
CA MET A 84 6.08 1.61 6.00
C MET A 84 7.57 2.01 5.97
N ALA A 85 7.94 3.24 6.31
CA ALA A 85 9.34 3.62 6.46
C ALA A 85 10.02 2.78 7.55
N ASN A 86 11.29 2.45 7.34
CA ASN A 86 12.05 1.57 8.20
C ASN A 86 13.42 2.22 8.55
N PRO A 87 13.89 2.20 9.83
CA PRO A 87 13.33 1.47 10.97
C PRO A 87 12.15 2.17 11.68
N GLU A 88 11.98 3.46 11.52
CA GLU A 88 10.89 4.23 12.12
C GLU A 88 9.88 4.63 11.05
N PRO A 89 8.56 4.48 11.32
CA PRO A 89 7.51 4.82 10.36
C PRO A 89 7.37 6.34 10.16
N GLU A 90 6.66 6.73 9.11
CA GLU A 90 6.33 8.13 8.82
C GLU A 90 5.54 8.80 9.96
N ILE A 91 4.77 8.01 10.69
CA ILE A 91 4.05 8.38 11.90
C ILE A 91 3.94 7.16 12.81
N MET A 92 4.13 7.34 14.11
CA MET A 92 3.94 6.26 15.08
C MET A 92 2.45 5.92 15.21
N PRO A 93 2.07 4.64 15.39
CA PRO A 93 0.68 4.21 15.48
C PRO A 93 -0.14 4.98 16.51
N ASP A 94 0.40 5.19 17.71
CA ASP A 94 -0.27 5.94 18.76
C ASP A 94 -0.59 7.38 18.34
N GLU A 95 0.32 8.02 17.60
CA GLU A 95 0.15 9.37 17.10
C GLU A 95 -0.88 9.42 15.96
N ALA A 96 -0.86 8.44 15.06
CA ALA A 96 -1.87 8.32 14.00
C ALA A 96 -3.28 8.11 14.58
N MET A 97 -3.41 7.26 15.59
CA MET A 97 -4.69 7.04 16.28
C MET A 97 -5.18 8.29 17.01
N LYS A 98 -4.30 9.08 17.64
CA LYS A 98 -4.65 10.40 18.22
C LYS A 98 -5.15 11.38 17.14
N GLY A 99 -4.70 11.22 15.91
CA GLY A 99 -5.17 11.97 14.74
C GLY A 99 -6.52 11.50 14.22
N GLY A 100 -7.03 10.35 14.65
CA GLY A 100 -8.31 9.78 14.23
C GLY A 100 -8.19 8.68 13.18
N ALA A 101 -7.00 8.09 12.97
CA ALA A 101 -6.85 6.94 12.09
C ALA A 101 -7.69 5.76 12.60
N ALA A 102 -8.46 5.14 11.71
CA ALA A 102 -9.23 3.94 12.02
C ALA A 102 -8.38 2.67 11.94
N ILE A 103 -7.46 2.63 10.98
CA ILE A 103 -6.54 1.51 10.77
C ILE A 103 -5.13 2.07 10.61
N VAL A 104 -4.18 1.46 11.33
CA VAL A 104 -2.77 1.78 11.19
C VAL A 104 -1.98 0.49 10.96
N GLY A 105 -1.18 0.47 9.90
CA GLY A 105 -0.22 -0.60 9.61
C GLY A 105 1.19 -0.03 9.46
N THR A 106 2.19 -0.73 9.99
CA THR A 106 3.60 -0.32 9.91
C THR A 106 4.51 -1.54 9.69
N GLY A 107 5.78 -1.32 9.38
CA GLY A 107 6.77 -2.40 9.33
C GLY A 107 7.16 -2.97 10.70
N ARG A 108 6.72 -2.37 11.81
CA ARG A 108 7.10 -2.75 13.17
C ARG A 108 6.33 -3.98 13.64
N SER A 109 7.06 -4.88 14.36
CA SER A 109 6.49 -6.13 14.90
C SER A 109 5.84 -5.97 16.27
N ASP A 110 6.02 -4.82 16.92
CA ASP A 110 5.48 -4.50 18.23
C ASP A 110 4.10 -3.80 18.18
N PHE A 111 3.55 -3.63 16.98
CA PHE A 111 2.21 -3.08 16.75
C PHE A 111 1.35 -4.01 15.89
N PRO A 112 0.01 -3.90 15.97
CA PRO A 112 -0.90 -4.59 15.05
C PRO A 112 -0.63 -4.26 13.57
N ASN A 113 -1.17 -5.09 12.68
CA ASN A 113 -1.07 -4.88 11.23
C ASN A 113 0.38 -4.72 10.72
N GLN A 114 1.28 -5.61 11.17
CA GLN A 114 2.65 -5.58 10.67
C GLN A 114 2.68 -5.83 9.16
N VAL A 115 3.11 -4.83 8.40
CA VAL A 115 3.34 -4.92 6.95
C VAL A 115 4.77 -5.44 6.73
N ASN A 116 4.89 -6.72 6.38
CA ASN A 116 6.18 -7.39 6.26
C ASN A 116 6.28 -8.17 4.95
N ASN A 117 7.38 -8.01 4.25
CA ASN A 117 7.69 -8.73 3.01
C ASN A 117 7.66 -10.25 3.16
N VAL A 118 7.90 -10.78 4.36
CA VAL A 118 7.88 -12.22 4.65
C VAL A 118 6.52 -12.87 4.33
N LEU A 119 5.45 -12.10 4.32
CA LEU A 119 4.11 -12.58 3.96
C LEU A 119 4.00 -12.99 2.48
N VAL A 120 4.77 -12.36 1.60
CA VAL A 120 4.65 -12.54 0.14
C VAL A 120 5.86 -13.24 -0.46
N PHE A 121 7.08 -12.89 -0.09
CA PHE A 121 8.28 -13.36 -0.79
C PHE A 121 8.45 -14.87 -0.84
N PRO A 122 8.23 -15.65 0.21
CA PRO A 122 8.35 -17.10 0.08
C PRO A 122 7.36 -17.67 -0.94
N GLY A 123 6.11 -17.19 -0.92
CA GLY A 123 5.04 -17.64 -1.79
C GLY A 123 5.23 -17.24 -3.25
N ILE A 124 5.57 -15.98 -3.52
CA ILE A 124 5.71 -15.48 -4.90
C ILE A 124 6.85 -16.17 -5.64
N PHE A 125 8.01 -16.38 -4.98
CA PHE A 125 9.13 -17.08 -5.59
C PHE A 125 8.83 -18.57 -5.77
N ARG A 126 8.20 -19.21 -4.79
CA ARG A 126 7.80 -20.60 -4.90
C ARG A 126 6.83 -20.82 -6.07
N GLY A 127 5.79 -20.00 -6.19
CA GLY A 127 4.83 -20.07 -7.26
C GLY A 127 5.45 -19.82 -8.65
N ALA A 128 6.38 -18.88 -8.75
CA ALA A 128 7.11 -18.61 -9.99
C ALA A 128 7.98 -19.79 -10.40
N LEU A 129 8.71 -20.41 -9.46
CA LEU A 129 9.54 -21.59 -9.73
C LEU A 129 8.70 -22.80 -10.11
N ASP A 130 7.59 -23.04 -9.42
CA ASP A 130 6.68 -24.16 -9.73
C ASP A 130 5.99 -24.02 -11.09
N ALA A 131 5.88 -22.79 -11.60
CA ALA A 131 5.37 -22.49 -12.94
C ALA A 131 6.47 -22.43 -14.01
N GLU A 132 7.74 -22.64 -13.66
CA GLU A 132 8.91 -22.46 -14.54
C GLU A 132 8.92 -21.06 -15.20
N ALA A 133 8.40 -20.03 -14.50
CA ALA A 133 8.31 -18.69 -15.03
C ALA A 133 9.69 -18.04 -15.14
N THR A 134 9.97 -17.39 -16.26
CA THR A 134 11.23 -16.67 -16.52
C THR A 134 11.26 -15.28 -15.90
N ALA A 135 10.10 -14.73 -15.50
CA ALA A 135 9.94 -13.45 -14.86
C ALA A 135 8.68 -13.41 -13.99
N ILE A 136 8.70 -12.58 -12.96
CA ILE A 136 7.50 -12.28 -12.16
C ILE A 136 6.80 -11.09 -12.79
N ASN A 137 5.69 -11.35 -13.49
CA ASN A 137 4.89 -10.35 -14.18
C ASN A 137 3.83 -9.73 -13.25
N ASP A 138 3.11 -8.71 -13.76
CA ASP A 138 2.11 -7.99 -12.95
C ASP A 138 0.89 -8.85 -12.60
N ALA A 139 0.49 -9.80 -13.45
CA ALA A 139 -0.59 -10.72 -13.11
C ALA A 139 -0.23 -11.60 -11.89
N MET A 140 1.01 -12.06 -11.81
CA MET A 140 1.52 -12.83 -10.66
C MET A 140 1.56 -11.98 -9.39
N LYS A 141 1.99 -10.70 -9.48
CA LYS A 141 1.99 -9.77 -8.34
C LYS A 141 0.58 -9.50 -7.84
N MET A 142 -0.37 -9.28 -8.76
CA MET A 142 -1.78 -9.08 -8.41
C MET A 142 -2.40 -10.32 -7.78
N ALA A 143 -2.12 -11.51 -8.31
CA ALA A 143 -2.59 -12.75 -7.72
C ALA A 143 -2.05 -12.98 -6.30
N ALA A 144 -0.78 -12.65 -6.08
CA ALA A 144 -0.17 -12.69 -4.75
C ALA A 144 -0.86 -11.73 -3.77
N ALA A 145 -1.14 -10.48 -4.20
CA ALA A 145 -1.81 -9.49 -3.38
C ALA A 145 -3.24 -9.91 -3.00
N VAL A 146 -4.01 -10.45 -3.95
CA VAL A 146 -5.36 -10.96 -3.70
C VAL A 146 -5.32 -12.15 -2.73
N ALA A 147 -4.44 -13.12 -2.98
CA ALA A 147 -4.30 -14.29 -2.11
C ALA A 147 -3.89 -13.92 -0.68
N LEU A 148 -3.08 -12.87 -0.51
CA LEU A 148 -2.70 -12.35 0.80
C LEU A 148 -3.91 -11.68 1.49
N ALA A 149 -4.67 -10.86 0.77
CA ALA A 149 -5.87 -10.22 1.30
C ALA A 149 -6.92 -11.25 1.73
N ASP A 150 -7.15 -12.30 0.93
CA ASP A 150 -8.10 -13.38 1.20
C ASP A 150 -7.63 -14.31 2.33
N ALA A 151 -6.38 -14.21 2.76
CA ALA A 151 -5.87 -14.99 3.90
C ALA A 151 -6.50 -14.58 5.23
N VAL A 152 -7.02 -13.35 5.34
CA VAL A 152 -7.77 -12.86 6.50
C VAL A 152 -9.27 -12.92 6.19
N SER A 153 -9.94 -13.93 6.73
CA SER A 153 -11.37 -14.18 6.42
C SER A 153 -12.32 -13.15 7.04
N ASN A 154 -11.96 -12.57 8.17
CA ASN A 154 -12.76 -11.56 8.88
C ASN A 154 -11.84 -10.40 9.32
N PRO A 155 -11.52 -9.48 8.42
CA PRO A 155 -10.62 -8.38 8.75
C PRO A 155 -11.22 -7.47 9.82
N SER A 156 -10.38 -7.02 10.74
CA SER A 156 -10.69 -6.04 11.79
C SER A 156 -9.71 -4.86 11.73
N VAL A 157 -9.93 -3.84 12.53
CA VAL A 157 -9.01 -2.69 12.60
C VAL A 157 -7.60 -3.07 13.03
N ASP A 158 -7.46 -4.16 13.80
CA ASP A 158 -6.19 -4.65 14.31
C ASP A 158 -5.65 -5.87 13.53
N GLU A 159 -6.40 -6.38 12.55
CA GLU A 159 -6.03 -7.57 11.77
C GLU A 159 -6.49 -7.42 10.31
N ILE A 160 -5.76 -6.61 9.52
CA ILE A 160 -5.97 -6.47 8.07
C ILE A 160 -5.02 -7.36 7.25
N LEU A 161 -3.99 -7.91 7.90
CA LEU A 161 -3.01 -8.82 7.33
C LEU A 161 -2.84 -10.04 8.25
N PRO A 162 -2.52 -11.22 7.71
CA PRO A 162 -2.19 -12.37 8.54
C PRO A 162 -0.90 -12.13 9.34
N ALA A 163 -0.73 -12.88 10.41
CA ALA A 163 0.50 -12.81 11.20
C ALA A 163 1.73 -13.15 10.32
N PRO A 164 2.85 -12.43 10.44
CA PRO A 164 4.01 -12.58 9.55
C PRO A 164 4.60 -14.00 9.51
N LEU A 165 4.41 -14.79 10.57
CA LEU A 165 4.90 -16.18 10.67
C LEU A 165 3.80 -17.22 10.44
N ASP A 166 2.63 -16.84 9.94
CA ASP A 166 1.58 -17.78 9.58
C ASP A 166 2.01 -18.63 8.38
N ARG A 167 2.31 -19.90 8.67
CA ARG A 167 2.80 -20.87 7.67
C ARG A 167 1.75 -21.22 6.60
N SER A 168 0.48 -20.90 6.81
CA SER A 168 -0.59 -21.17 5.85
C SER A 168 -0.61 -20.19 4.67
N VAL A 169 0.01 -19.02 4.82
CA VAL A 169 -0.02 -17.92 3.83
C VAL A 169 0.84 -18.24 2.61
N ALA A 170 2.10 -18.65 2.81
CA ALA A 170 3.04 -18.89 1.72
C ALA A 170 2.53 -19.93 0.68
N PRO A 171 1.94 -21.07 1.07
CA PRO A 171 1.34 -22.00 0.11
C PRO A 171 0.17 -21.41 -0.69
N LYS A 172 -0.69 -20.60 -0.06
CA LYS A 172 -1.82 -19.95 -0.76
C LYS A 172 -1.32 -18.95 -1.79
N VAL A 173 -0.36 -18.11 -1.42
CA VAL A 173 0.28 -17.15 -2.33
C VAL A 173 0.98 -17.89 -3.48
N ALA A 174 1.73 -18.96 -3.19
CA ALA A 174 2.44 -19.73 -4.21
C ALA A 174 1.48 -20.34 -5.25
N GLU A 175 0.38 -20.92 -4.82
CA GLU A 175 -0.61 -21.51 -5.73
C GLU A 175 -1.27 -20.43 -6.61
N ALA A 176 -1.66 -19.29 -6.04
CA ALA A 176 -2.23 -18.19 -6.81
C ALA A 176 -1.26 -17.66 -7.87
N VAL A 177 0.00 -17.48 -7.49
CA VAL A 177 1.08 -17.04 -8.40
C VAL A 177 1.33 -18.07 -9.51
N ARG A 178 1.39 -19.38 -9.18
CA ARG A 178 1.57 -20.46 -10.14
C ARG A 178 0.47 -20.49 -11.20
N ILE A 179 -0.78 -20.24 -10.79
CA ILE A 179 -1.92 -20.18 -11.69
C ILE A 179 -1.82 -18.96 -12.61
N ALA A 180 -1.43 -17.81 -12.08
CA ALA A 180 -1.34 -16.55 -12.81
C ALA A 180 -0.11 -16.42 -13.71
N ALA A 181 0.87 -17.33 -13.60
CA ALA A 181 2.07 -17.36 -14.43
C ALA A 181 1.83 -17.92 -15.84
N LYS A 182 0.68 -18.51 -16.08
CA LYS A 182 0.24 -19.04 -17.39
C LYS A 182 -0.37 -17.91 -18.21
#